data_584e92aa4016905eadfee458c624a91e
#
_entry.id   584e92aa4016905eadfee458c624a91e
#
_cell.length_a   1.000
_cell.length_b   1.000
_cell.length_c   1.000
_cell.angle_alpha   90.00
_cell.angle_beta   90.00
_cell.angle_gamma   90.00
#
_symmetry.space_group_name_H-M   'P 1'
#
loop_
_entity.id
_entity.type
_entity.pdbx_description
1 polymer ?
#
loop_
_entity_poly.entity_id
_entity_poly.type
_entity_poly.pdbx_seq_one_letter_code
_entity_poly.pdbx_strand_id
1 'polypeptide(L)'
;KLDFWLHEEAEKVDADCPVEEMAAEDPLFILYTSGSTGQPKGVVHSTGGYLVYAALTHEMTFDYHDGDVYWCTADVGWVTGHSYIVYGPLANGGITLMFEGVPTYPDASRFWQICEKHKVAQFYTAPTAIRALMAHGNAPVEGSDLSSLRLLGTVGEPINPEAWNWYNEVVGGGRCPIVDTWWQTETGGHLMTPLPGAHATKPGSAMKPFFGIKPVVLEPASGEIIEGNGVEGVLCIANSWPGQMRTVWGDHERFEKTYFSDYAGYYFTGDGCRRDADGDYWITGRVDDVINVSGHRMGTAEVESALVAHASVAEAAVVGYPHDIKGQGIYCYVTLMNGQEPTEELRKELRTWVRTEIGPIASPDLIQWAPGLPKTRSGKIMRRILRKIAENDFGALGDTSTLADPSVVEDLIENRMNKK
;
A
#
# COMPACT_ATOMS: atom_id res chain seq x y z
N LYS A 1 -11.63 -36.68 2.53
CA LYS A 1 -10.64 -35.70 3.00
C LYS A 1 -9.46 -35.76 2.07
N LEU A 2 -9.12 -34.61 1.45
CA LEU A 2 -7.97 -34.45 0.56
C LEU A 2 -6.85 -33.64 1.25
N ASP A 3 -6.80 -33.69 2.58
CA ASP A 3 -5.78 -32.99 3.35
C ASP A 3 -4.61 -33.94 3.63
N PHE A 4 -3.39 -33.49 3.31
CA PHE A 4 -2.15 -34.23 3.52
C PHE A 4 -1.19 -33.37 4.35
N TRP A 5 -0.39 -34.03 5.20
CA TRP A 5 0.69 -33.34 5.90
C TRP A 5 1.91 -33.24 5.00
N LEU A 6 2.38 -32.02 4.75
CA LEU A 6 3.51 -31.75 3.84
C LEU A 6 4.74 -32.57 4.18
N HIS A 7 5.11 -32.66 5.45
CA HIS A 7 6.29 -33.41 5.87
C HIS A 7 6.14 -34.92 5.60
N GLU A 8 4.92 -35.47 5.76
CA GLU A 8 4.67 -36.90 5.46
C GLU A 8 4.73 -37.18 3.96
N GLU A 9 4.30 -36.23 3.13
CA GLU A 9 4.40 -36.37 1.67
C GLU A 9 5.83 -36.13 1.17
N ALA A 10 6.57 -35.20 1.78
CA ALA A 10 7.96 -34.93 1.45
C ALA A 10 8.89 -36.16 1.72
N GLU A 11 8.60 -36.95 2.74
CA GLU A 11 9.36 -38.19 3.03
C GLU A 11 9.17 -39.28 1.96
N LYS A 12 8.15 -39.17 1.11
CA LYS A 12 7.80 -40.17 0.08
C LYS A 12 8.44 -39.90 -1.27
N VAL A 13 9.07 -38.75 -1.45
CA VAL A 13 9.64 -38.31 -2.73
C VAL A 13 11.14 -38.12 -2.64
N ASP A 14 11.81 -38.20 -3.78
CA ASP A 14 13.24 -37.93 -3.89
C ASP A 14 13.50 -36.41 -3.75
N ALA A 15 14.71 -36.07 -3.29
CA ALA A 15 15.18 -34.68 -3.25
C ALA A 15 15.61 -34.13 -4.63
N ASP A 16 15.77 -35.03 -5.63
CA ASP A 16 16.10 -34.63 -6.99
C ASP A 16 14.85 -34.06 -7.69
N CYS A 17 14.91 -32.74 -8.00
CA CYS A 17 13.86 -32.03 -8.69
C CYS A 17 14.49 -31.26 -9.85
N PRO A 18 14.56 -31.84 -11.06
CA PRO A 18 15.12 -31.16 -12.21
C PRO A 18 14.29 -29.91 -12.58
N VAL A 19 14.99 -28.89 -13.04
CA VAL A 19 14.34 -27.65 -13.49
C VAL A 19 13.54 -27.92 -14.76
N GLU A 20 12.26 -27.56 -14.76
CA GLU A 20 11.42 -27.58 -15.96
C GLU A 20 11.77 -26.42 -16.89
N GLU A 21 11.95 -26.71 -18.18
CA GLU A 21 12.19 -25.69 -19.19
C GLU A 21 10.89 -24.93 -19.51
N MET A 22 10.88 -23.61 -19.30
CA MET A 22 9.74 -22.73 -19.53
C MET A 22 10.04 -21.70 -20.60
N ALA A 23 9.07 -21.45 -21.47
CA ALA A 23 9.13 -20.30 -22.39
C ALA A 23 8.85 -18.98 -21.61
N ALA A 24 9.35 -17.88 -22.16
CA ALA A 24 9.22 -16.57 -21.50
C ALA A 24 7.75 -16.14 -21.24
N GLU A 25 6.83 -16.55 -22.11
CA GLU A 25 5.41 -16.23 -22.01
C GLU A 25 4.57 -17.33 -21.31
N ASP A 26 5.19 -18.44 -20.90
CA ASP A 26 4.48 -19.42 -20.08
C ASP A 26 4.04 -18.81 -18.75
N PRO A 27 2.84 -19.13 -18.25
CA PRO A 27 2.37 -18.59 -16.97
C PRO A 27 3.30 -19.03 -15.82
N LEU A 28 3.71 -18.06 -15.00
CA LEU A 28 4.48 -18.32 -13.79
C LEU A 28 3.57 -18.57 -12.59
N PHE A 29 2.60 -17.69 -12.39
CA PHE A 29 1.61 -17.82 -11.33
C PHE A 29 0.33 -17.07 -11.65
N ILE A 30 -0.72 -17.39 -10.91
CA ILE A 30 -2.01 -16.69 -10.87
C ILE A 30 -2.22 -16.19 -9.46
N LEU A 31 -2.37 -14.87 -9.28
CA LEU A 31 -2.64 -14.26 -7.98
C LEU A 31 -3.99 -13.55 -7.99
N TYR A 32 -4.87 -13.98 -7.10
CA TYR A 32 -6.19 -13.39 -6.98
C TYR A 32 -6.17 -12.10 -6.17
N THR A 33 -6.77 -11.05 -6.73
CA THR A 33 -6.97 -9.76 -6.06
C THR A 33 -8.44 -9.47 -5.87
N SER A 34 -8.80 -8.71 -4.83
CA SER A 34 -10.14 -8.18 -4.67
C SER A 34 -10.44 -7.17 -5.78
N GLY A 35 -11.34 -7.50 -6.71
CA GLY A 35 -11.77 -6.54 -7.73
C GLY A 35 -12.62 -5.41 -7.12
N SER A 36 -12.59 -4.23 -7.71
CA SER A 36 -13.47 -3.10 -7.36
C SER A 36 -14.96 -3.47 -7.49
N THR A 37 -15.29 -4.43 -8.35
CA THR A 37 -16.65 -4.97 -8.57
C THR A 37 -17.06 -6.05 -7.56
N GLY A 38 -16.22 -6.37 -6.55
CA GLY A 38 -16.50 -7.41 -5.54
C GLY A 38 -16.18 -8.84 -5.96
N GLN A 39 -15.96 -9.10 -7.25
CA GLN A 39 -15.53 -10.42 -7.75
C GLN A 39 -13.99 -10.46 -7.82
N PRO A 40 -13.32 -11.44 -7.20
CA PRO A 40 -11.86 -11.59 -7.31
C PRO A 40 -11.41 -11.75 -8.77
N LYS A 41 -10.21 -11.23 -9.08
CA LYS A 41 -9.55 -11.34 -10.40
C LYS A 41 -8.28 -12.15 -10.26
N GLY A 42 -8.10 -13.20 -11.05
CA GLY A 42 -6.85 -13.96 -11.13
C GLY A 42 -5.85 -13.25 -12.05
N VAL A 43 -4.93 -12.49 -11.50
CA VAL A 43 -3.87 -11.81 -12.27
C VAL A 43 -2.84 -12.86 -12.72
N VAL A 44 -2.60 -12.92 -14.04
CA VAL A 44 -1.65 -13.87 -14.63
C VAL A 44 -0.34 -13.16 -14.97
N HIS A 45 0.77 -13.65 -14.42
CA HIS A 45 2.11 -13.21 -14.78
C HIS A 45 2.86 -14.28 -15.55
N SER A 46 3.62 -13.86 -16.58
CA SER A 46 4.47 -14.74 -17.38
C SER A 46 5.85 -14.93 -16.75
N THR A 47 6.49 -16.07 -17.08
CA THR A 47 7.77 -16.47 -16.48
C THR A 47 8.89 -15.47 -16.78
N GLY A 48 9.19 -15.22 -18.04
CA GLY A 48 10.35 -14.41 -18.42
C GLY A 48 10.21 -12.93 -18.09
N GLY A 49 9.10 -12.31 -18.52
CA GLY A 49 8.90 -10.88 -18.32
C GLY A 49 8.82 -10.48 -16.86
N TYR A 50 8.06 -11.23 -16.06
CA TYR A 50 7.94 -10.96 -14.62
C TYR A 50 9.26 -11.14 -13.89
N LEU A 51 9.99 -12.26 -14.11
CA LEU A 51 11.26 -12.53 -13.42
C LEU A 51 12.33 -11.47 -13.73
N VAL A 52 12.48 -11.10 -15.00
CA VAL A 52 13.42 -10.03 -15.40
C VAL A 52 13.08 -8.71 -14.70
N TYR A 53 11.80 -8.37 -14.66
CA TYR A 53 11.37 -7.11 -14.06
C TYR A 53 11.49 -7.10 -12.53
N ALA A 54 11.09 -8.19 -11.88
CA ALA A 54 11.22 -8.34 -10.43
C ALA A 54 12.69 -8.31 -9.99
N ALA A 55 13.58 -9.00 -10.72
CA ALA A 55 15.02 -8.99 -10.45
C ALA A 55 15.61 -7.59 -10.59
N LEU A 56 15.38 -6.93 -11.74
CA LEU A 56 15.92 -5.60 -12.00
C LEU A 56 15.43 -4.56 -11.00
N THR A 57 14.12 -4.55 -10.70
CA THR A 57 13.56 -3.59 -9.75
C THR A 57 14.02 -3.86 -8.32
N HIS A 58 14.21 -5.13 -7.93
CA HIS A 58 14.81 -5.45 -6.63
C HIS A 58 16.25 -4.94 -6.53
N GLU A 59 17.11 -5.26 -7.48
CA GLU A 59 18.51 -4.87 -7.47
C GLU A 59 18.67 -3.34 -7.40
N MET A 60 18.00 -2.61 -8.33
CA MET A 60 18.19 -1.18 -8.49
C MET A 60 17.51 -0.35 -7.40
N THR A 61 16.28 -0.72 -7.00
CA THR A 61 15.53 0.04 -5.98
C THR A 61 16.14 -0.13 -4.60
N PHE A 62 16.59 -1.34 -4.26
CA PHE A 62 17.15 -1.61 -2.94
C PHE A 62 18.68 -1.50 -2.88
N ASP A 63 19.32 -1.11 -3.99
CA ASP A 63 20.79 -1.04 -4.06
C ASP A 63 21.42 -2.31 -3.45
N TYR A 64 20.90 -3.48 -3.91
CA TYR A 64 21.29 -4.76 -3.35
C TYR A 64 22.71 -5.13 -3.74
N HIS A 65 23.52 -5.51 -2.77
CA HIS A 65 24.87 -6.00 -2.97
C HIS A 65 25.00 -7.45 -2.46
N ASP A 66 25.90 -8.20 -3.09
CA ASP A 66 26.18 -9.59 -2.69
C ASP A 66 26.53 -9.67 -1.19
N GLY A 67 25.81 -10.56 -0.50
CA GLY A 67 25.99 -10.77 0.93
C GLY A 67 25.11 -9.89 1.83
N ASP A 68 24.42 -8.92 1.30
CA ASP A 68 23.42 -8.16 2.05
C ASP A 68 22.28 -9.05 2.49
N VAL A 69 21.79 -8.87 3.71
CA VAL A 69 20.56 -9.49 4.18
C VAL A 69 19.41 -8.53 3.90
N TYR A 70 18.59 -8.89 2.96
CA TYR A 70 17.37 -8.16 2.59
C TYR A 70 16.17 -8.71 3.38
N TRP A 71 15.36 -7.83 3.94
CA TRP A 71 14.15 -8.21 4.65
C TRP A 71 12.94 -7.41 4.20
N CYS A 72 11.99 -8.12 3.60
CA CYS A 72 10.64 -7.62 3.33
C CYS A 72 9.66 -8.26 4.31
N THR A 73 8.86 -7.46 5.00
CA THR A 73 7.91 -7.95 6.03
C THR A 73 6.52 -8.28 5.47
N ALA A 74 6.34 -8.24 4.16
CA ALA A 74 5.08 -8.59 3.53
C ALA A 74 4.75 -10.08 3.73
N ASP A 75 3.47 -10.40 3.65
CA ASP A 75 3.01 -11.79 3.59
C ASP A 75 3.37 -12.38 2.21
N VAL A 76 3.93 -13.59 2.19
CA VAL A 76 4.34 -14.27 0.96
C VAL A 76 3.15 -14.62 0.04
N GLY A 77 1.94 -14.65 0.56
CA GLY A 77 0.70 -14.83 -0.20
C GLY A 77 0.24 -13.61 -1.00
N TRP A 78 0.88 -12.45 -0.82
CA TRP A 78 0.60 -11.21 -1.56
C TRP A 78 1.66 -10.97 -2.63
N VAL A 79 1.32 -10.12 -3.63
CA VAL A 79 2.26 -9.82 -4.72
C VAL A 79 3.59 -9.25 -4.21
N THR A 80 3.59 -8.46 -3.14
CA THR A 80 4.84 -7.95 -2.55
C THR A 80 5.73 -9.08 -2.05
N GLY A 81 5.14 -10.10 -1.44
CA GLY A 81 5.87 -11.31 -1.07
C GLY A 81 6.37 -12.09 -2.28
N HIS A 82 5.55 -12.24 -3.33
CA HIS A 82 6.00 -12.86 -4.58
C HIS A 82 7.18 -12.12 -5.18
N SER A 83 7.04 -10.82 -5.46
CA SER A 83 8.07 -10.06 -6.17
C SER A 83 9.31 -9.80 -5.31
N TYR A 84 9.13 -9.48 -4.02
CA TYR A 84 10.21 -8.93 -3.18
C TYR A 84 10.51 -9.73 -1.90
N ILE A 85 10.00 -10.96 -1.76
CA ILE A 85 10.54 -11.96 -0.83
C ILE A 85 11.12 -13.13 -1.63
N VAL A 86 10.39 -13.60 -2.66
CA VAL A 86 10.73 -14.80 -3.39
C VAL A 86 11.47 -14.47 -4.68
N TYR A 87 10.76 -13.97 -5.71
CA TYR A 87 11.29 -13.94 -7.07
C TYR A 87 12.43 -12.96 -7.29
N GLY A 88 12.28 -11.70 -6.92
CA GLY A 88 13.30 -10.66 -7.11
C GLY A 88 14.61 -10.95 -6.38
N PRO A 89 14.57 -11.13 -5.04
CA PRO A 89 15.76 -11.44 -4.28
C PRO A 89 16.47 -12.73 -4.72
N LEU A 90 15.72 -13.82 -4.92
CA LEU A 90 16.33 -15.12 -5.27
C LEU A 90 16.86 -15.14 -6.70
N ALA A 91 16.22 -14.43 -7.65
CA ALA A 91 16.76 -14.27 -9.01
C ALA A 91 18.10 -13.53 -9.04
N ASN A 92 18.35 -12.66 -8.06
CA ASN A 92 19.63 -11.95 -7.87
C ASN A 92 20.62 -12.72 -6.98
N GLY A 93 20.31 -13.98 -6.60
CA GLY A 93 21.15 -14.74 -5.66
C GLY A 93 21.18 -14.18 -4.25
N GLY A 94 20.19 -13.36 -3.91
CA GLY A 94 20.14 -12.59 -2.67
C GLY A 94 19.78 -13.40 -1.43
N ILE A 95 20.21 -12.91 -0.27
CA ILE A 95 19.81 -13.44 1.04
C ILE A 95 18.52 -12.75 1.45
N THR A 96 17.39 -13.45 1.32
CA THR A 96 16.09 -12.95 1.74
C THR A 96 15.70 -13.53 3.10
N LEU A 97 15.34 -12.66 4.04
CA LEU A 97 14.89 -13.08 5.37
C LEU A 97 13.36 -13.24 5.36
N MET A 98 12.89 -14.40 5.80
CA MET A 98 11.47 -14.67 6.01
C MET A 98 11.15 -14.70 7.51
N PHE A 99 10.09 -14.01 7.91
CA PHE A 99 9.68 -13.89 9.30
C PHE A 99 8.24 -14.36 9.50
N GLU A 100 8.08 -15.36 10.37
CA GLU A 100 6.77 -15.80 10.82
C GLU A 100 6.40 -15.10 12.13
N GLY A 101 5.59 -14.06 12.05
CA GLY A 101 5.17 -13.29 13.20
C GLY A 101 4.51 -11.96 12.85
N VAL A 102 4.26 -11.16 13.88
CA VAL A 102 3.70 -9.81 13.76
C VAL A 102 4.64 -8.77 14.40
N PRO A 103 4.58 -7.50 13.97
CA PRO A 103 5.55 -6.48 14.37
C PRO A 103 5.59 -6.20 15.89
N THR A 104 4.48 -6.43 16.60
CA THR A 104 4.31 -6.09 18.00
C THR A 104 4.33 -7.29 18.97
N TYR A 105 4.72 -8.48 18.49
CA TYR A 105 4.82 -9.66 19.36
C TYR A 105 6.27 -10.17 19.46
N PRO A 106 6.78 -10.41 20.69
CA PRO A 106 6.12 -10.25 21.99
C PRO A 106 5.94 -8.78 22.42
N ASP A 107 6.67 -7.85 21.80
CA ASP A 107 6.58 -6.41 22.00
C ASP A 107 7.03 -5.63 20.73
N ALA A 108 6.95 -4.29 20.78
CA ALA A 108 7.25 -3.42 19.64
C ALA A 108 8.75 -3.34 19.25
N SER A 109 9.65 -3.98 20.01
CA SER A 109 11.07 -4.06 19.65
C SER A 109 11.39 -5.22 18.69
N ARG A 110 10.40 -6.08 18.40
CA ARG A 110 10.62 -7.33 17.65
C ARG A 110 11.31 -7.14 16.32
N PHE A 111 10.87 -6.20 15.50
CA PHE A 111 11.47 -5.95 14.19
C PHE A 111 12.93 -5.49 14.31
N TRP A 112 13.21 -4.64 15.29
CA TRP A 112 14.53 -4.08 15.49
C TRP A 112 15.53 -5.12 16.00
N GLN A 113 15.09 -6.00 16.89
CA GLN A 113 15.87 -7.16 17.32
C GLN A 113 16.20 -8.12 16.17
N ILE A 114 15.29 -8.30 15.21
CA ILE A 114 15.54 -9.11 14.01
C ILE A 114 16.57 -8.42 13.12
N CYS A 115 16.43 -7.11 12.89
CA CYS A 115 17.40 -6.32 12.13
C CYS A 115 18.80 -6.43 12.73
N GLU A 116 18.93 -6.25 14.03
CA GLU A 116 20.19 -6.39 14.75
C GLU A 116 20.77 -7.79 14.67
N LYS A 117 19.96 -8.81 14.98
CA LYS A 117 20.38 -10.22 15.02
C LYS A 117 20.90 -10.71 13.68
N HIS A 118 20.19 -10.38 12.60
CA HIS A 118 20.50 -10.87 11.27
C HIS A 118 21.30 -9.88 10.42
N LYS A 119 21.67 -8.72 11.01
CA LYS A 119 22.43 -7.67 10.31
C LYS A 119 21.76 -7.26 8.99
N VAL A 120 20.45 -7.00 9.06
CA VAL A 120 19.65 -6.59 7.90
C VAL A 120 20.23 -5.30 7.30
N ALA A 121 20.45 -5.31 5.97
CA ALA A 121 20.96 -4.18 5.23
C ALA A 121 19.83 -3.35 4.58
N GLN A 122 18.83 -4.01 4.02
CA GLN A 122 17.63 -3.36 3.45
C GLN A 122 16.37 -3.84 4.19
N PHE A 123 15.57 -2.89 4.65
CA PHE A 123 14.33 -3.17 5.38
C PHE A 123 13.13 -2.57 4.64
N TYR A 124 12.22 -3.42 4.19
CA TYR A 124 11.07 -3.06 3.35
C TYR A 124 9.76 -3.47 4.02
N THR A 125 8.89 -2.50 4.31
CA THR A 125 7.67 -2.74 5.08
C THR A 125 6.52 -1.80 4.66
N ALA A 126 5.32 -2.04 5.21
CA ALA A 126 4.16 -1.21 4.92
C ALA A 126 4.07 0.00 5.87
N PRO A 127 3.60 1.18 5.39
CA PRO A 127 3.33 2.35 6.24
C PRO A 127 2.45 2.05 7.45
N THR A 128 1.48 1.16 7.31
CA THR A 128 0.65 0.69 8.43
C THR A 128 1.48 0.06 9.56
N ALA A 129 2.49 -0.75 9.23
CA ALA A 129 3.38 -1.34 10.24
C ALA A 129 4.25 -0.25 10.89
N ILE A 130 4.74 0.72 10.11
CA ILE A 130 5.53 1.85 10.61
C ILE A 130 4.69 2.67 11.61
N ARG A 131 3.46 3.05 11.27
CA ARG A 131 2.56 3.80 12.16
C ARG A 131 2.25 3.02 13.44
N ALA A 132 1.99 1.72 13.34
CA ALA A 132 1.75 0.88 14.50
C ALA A 132 2.95 0.85 15.45
N LEU A 133 4.17 0.77 14.92
CA LEU A 133 5.40 0.78 15.72
C LEU A 133 5.71 2.17 16.29
N MET A 134 5.51 3.23 15.50
CA MET A 134 5.66 4.63 15.92
C MET A 134 4.77 4.97 17.13
N ALA A 135 3.58 4.40 17.22
CA ALA A 135 2.65 4.58 18.34
C ALA A 135 3.21 4.10 19.70
N HIS A 136 4.27 3.27 19.69
CA HIS A 136 4.97 2.81 20.90
C HIS A 136 6.16 3.71 21.29
N GLY A 137 6.40 4.80 20.56
CA GLY A 137 7.52 5.71 20.78
C GLY A 137 8.85 5.18 20.28
N ASN A 138 9.96 5.85 20.65
CA ASN A 138 11.30 5.57 20.12
C ASN A 138 12.06 4.48 20.91
N ALA A 139 11.75 4.30 22.19
CA ALA A 139 12.49 3.39 23.06
C ALA A 139 12.63 1.95 22.51
N PRO A 140 11.61 1.34 21.88
CA PRO A 140 11.76 0.01 21.25
C PRO A 140 12.82 -0.04 20.15
N VAL A 141 13.02 1.07 19.41
CA VAL A 141 14.02 1.18 18.34
C VAL A 141 15.42 1.39 18.92
N GLU A 142 15.53 2.32 19.89
CA GLU A 142 16.80 2.71 20.53
C GLU A 142 17.48 1.57 21.29
N GLY A 143 16.72 0.53 21.64
CA GLY A 143 17.23 -0.67 22.30
C GLY A 143 18.00 -1.63 21.40
N SER A 144 18.08 -1.38 20.08
CA SER A 144 18.70 -2.30 19.12
C SER A 144 19.78 -1.61 18.28
N ASP A 145 20.82 -2.35 17.91
CA ASP A 145 21.86 -1.88 16.97
C ASP A 145 21.38 -2.00 15.52
N LEU A 146 20.95 -0.88 14.94
CA LEU A 146 20.52 -0.79 13.55
C LEU A 146 21.60 -0.28 12.59
N SER A 147 22.88 -0.31 12.99
CA SER A 147 24.00 0.18 12.19
C SER A 147 24.19 -0.56 10.86
N SER A 148 23.67 -1.79 10.75
CA SER A 148 23.69 -2.58 9.51
C SER A 148 22.71 -2.08 8.45
N LEU A 149 21.63 -1.39 8.84
CA LEU A 149 20.66 -0.84 7.89
C LEU A 149 21.33 0.21 6.99
N ARG A 150 21.21 0.01 5.69
CA ARG A 150 21.69 0.92 4.64
C ARG A 150 20.55 1.61 3.90
N LEU A 151 19.41 0.95 3.81
CA LEU A 151 18.24 1.40 3.06
C LEU A 151 16.94 0.98 3.74
N LEU A 152 15.97 1.87 3.67
CA LEU A 152 14.61 1.63 4.13
C LEU A 152 13.66 1.75 2.92
N GLY A 153 12.58 0.98 2.94
CA GLY A 153 11.57 1.05 1.88
C GLY A 153 10.15 0.95 2.40
N THR A 154 9.21 1.51 1.64
CA THR A 154 7.78 1.47 1.94
C THR A 154 6.96 0.98 0.76
N VAL A 155 5.85 0.29 1.06
CA VAL A 155 5.00 -0.37 0.05
C VAL A 155 3.55 -0.51 0.50
N GLY A 156 2.67 -0.52 -0.48
CA GLY A 156 1.28 -0.96 -0.36
C GLY A 156 0.27 0.16 -0.17
N GLU A 157 0.70 1.29 0.35
CA GLU A 157 -0.10 2.52 0.48
C GLU A 157 0.82 3.74 0.50
N PRO A 158 0.33 4.95 0.19
CA PRO A 158 1.10 6.17 0.42
C PRO A 158 1.47 6.32 1.90
N ILE A 159 2.72 6.69 2.18
CA ILE A 159 3.15 7.00 3.55
C ILE A 159 2.93 8.49 3.83
N ASN A 160 2.37 8.80 4.98
CA ASN A 160 2.25 10.19 5.42
C ASN A 160 3.60 10.76 5.88
N PRO A 161 3.83 12.08 5.75
CA PRO A 161 5.12 12.70 6.06
C PRO A 161 5.63 12.44 7.48
N GLU A 162 4.75 12.40 8.49
CA GLU A 162 5.14 12.16 9.88
C GLU A 162 5.74 10.77 10.08
N ALA A 163 5.08 9.74 9.55
CA ALA A 163 5.59 8.37 9.62
C ALA A 163 6.87 8.21 8.80
N TRP A 164 6.97 8.91 7.66
CA TRP A 164 8.17 8.94 6.84
C TRP A 164 9.35 9.57 7.61
N ASN A 165 9.14 10.72 8.24
CA ASN A 165 10.16 11.42 9.03
C ASN A 165 10.60 10.56 10.22
N TRP A 166 9.66 9.98 10.96
CA TRP A 166 9.99 9.07 12.05
C TRP A 166 10.81 7.86 11.56
N TYR A 167 10.43 7.28 10.43
CA TYR A 167 11.12 6.15 9.82
C TYR A 167 12.55 6.54 9.40
N ASN A 168 12.72 7.73 8.81
CA ASN A 168 14.02 8.26 8.43
C ASN A 168 14.92 8.57 9.64
N GLU A 169 14.40 9.33 10.60
CA GLU A 169 15.19 9.87 11.71
C GLU A 169 15.44 8.82 12.79
N VAL A 170 14.40 8.09 13.21
CA VAL A 170 14.51 7.17 14.35
C VAL A 170 15.03 5.82 13.91
N VAL A 171 14.48 5.22 12.85
CA VAL A 171 14.91 3.90 12.38
C VAL A 171 16.16 4.00 11.53
N GLY A 172 16.16 4.90 10.56
CA GLY A 172 17.27 5.12 9.63
C GLY A 172 18.43 5.93 10.19
N GLY A 173 18.25 6.61 11.33
CA GLY A 173 19.23 7.51 11.93
C GLY A 173 19.62 8.66 11.01
N GLY A 174 18.73 9.09 10.11
CA GLY A 174 18.98 10.14 9.11
C GLY A 174 20.00 9.76 8.02
N ARG A 175 20.55 8.54 8.02
CA ARG A 175 21.59 8.07 7.09
C ARG A 175 21.07 7.13 6.00
N CYS A 176 19.96 6.44 6.25
CA CYS A 176 19.38 5.50 5.31
C CYS A 176 18.42 6.23 4.35
N PRO A 177 18.63 6.18 3.03
CA PRO A 177 17.63 6.66 2.10
C PRO A 177 16.35 5.83 2.24
N ILE A 178 15.18 6.48 2.04
CA ILE A 178 13.90 5.80 1.99
C ILE A 178 13.45 5.72 0.54
N VAL A 179 13.12 4.51 0.08
CA VAL A 179 12.49 4.28 -1.21
C VAL A 179 10.99 4.03 -1.01
N ASP A 180 10.19 5.02 -1.36
CA ASP A 180 8.75 4.87 -1.45
C ASP A 180 8.41 4.26 -2.80
N THR A 181 7.78 3.10 -2.79
CA THR A 181 7.51 2.36 -4.01
C THR A 181 6.02 2.37 -4.35
N TRP A 182 5.69 2.80 -5.56
CA TRP A 182 4.34 2.65 -6.08
C TRP A 182 4.31 1.61 -7.20
N TRP A 183 3.41 0.67 -7.06
CA TRP A 183 3.13 -0.41 -8.00
C TRP A 183 1.88 -1.19 -7.58
N GLN A 184 1.48 -2.16 -8.40
CA GLN A 184 0.26 -2.93 -8.22
C GLN A 184 0.55 -4.42 -8.44
N THR A 185 -0.37 -5.30 -8.04
CA THR A 185 -0.30 -6.73 -8.38
C THR A 185 -0.16 -6.93 -9.89
N GLU A 186 -0.89 -6.13 -10.65
CA GLU A 186 -0.95 -6.11 -12.09
C GLU A 186 0.38 -5.71 -12.76
N THR A 187 1.22 -4.96 -12.06
CA THR A 187 2.46 -4.43 -12.64
C THR A 187 3.67 -5.33 -12.47
N GLY A 188 3.60 -6.31 -11.56
CA GLY A 188 4.65 -7.29 -11.30
C GLY A 188 5.87 -6.75 -10.54
N GLY A 189 6.07 -5.44 -10.51
CA GLY A 189 7.16 -4.77 -9.83
C GLY A 189 6.97 -3.25 -9.81
N HIS A 190 7.95 -2.53 -9.25
CA HIS A 190 7.90 -1.08 -9.06
C HIS A 190 7.75 -0.33 -10.38
N LEU A 191 6.78 0.57 -10.47
CA LEU A 191 6.64 1.51 -11.60
C LEU A 191 7.17 2.90 -11.26
N MET A 192 7.07 3.33 -10.00
CA MET A 192 7.61 4.59 -9.51
C MET A 192 8.30 4.38 -8.17
N THR A 193 9.49 4.93 -8.04
CA THR A 193 10.29 4.88 -6.83
C THR A 193 11.49 5.83 -6.95
N PRO A 194 11.99 6.45 -5.88
CA PRO A 194 13.32 7.05 -5.92
C PRO A 194 14.37 5.95 -6.05
N LEU A 195 15.51 6.30 -6.65
CA LEU A 195 16.70 5.45 -6.65
C LEU A 195 17.69 5.97 -5.60
N PRO A 196 18.25 5.07 -4.76
CA PRO A 196 19.20 5.45 -3.72
C PRO A 196 20.39 6.26 -4.27
N GLY A 197 20.66 7.39 -3.62
CA GLY A 197 21.77 8.28 -4.03
C GLY A 197 21.55 9.09 -5.32
N ALA A 198 20.50 8.81 -6.10
CA ALA A 198 20.22 9.52 -7.36
C ALA A 198 19.27 10.72 -7.18
N HIS A 199 18.37 10.67 -6.19
CA HIS A 199 17.38 11.70 -5.97
C HIS A 199 17.34 12.15 -4.50
N ALA A 200 17.13 13.45 -4.28
CA ALA A 200 16.70 13.96 -2.99
C ALA A 200 15.23 13.56 -2.80
N THR A 201 14.94 12.74 -1.79
CA THR A 201 13.60 12.21 -1.54
C THR A 201 12.69 13.25 -0.88
N LYS A 202 11.39 13.15 -1.16
CA LYS A 202 10.33 13.97 -0.54
C LYS A 202 9.41 13.04 0.26
N PRO A 203 9.15 13.33 1.55
CA PRO A 203 8.30 12.51 2.39
C PRO A 203 6.92 12.25 1.78
N GLY A 204 6.61 10.98 1.45
CA GLY A 204 5.34 10.56 0.86
C GLY A 204 5.24 10.60 -0.66
N SER A 205 6.31 10.99 -1.36
CA SER A 205 6.36 10.98 -2.83
C SER A 205 6.93 9.66 -3.35
N ALA A 206 6.27 9.07 -4.35
CA ALA A 206 6.82 7.96 -5.14
C ALA A 206 7.89 8.43 -6.14
N MET A 207 8.15 9.70 -6.22
CA MET A 207 9.21 10.39 -6.96
C MET A 207 9.14 10.21 -8.47
N LYS A 208 9.98 9.36 -9.04
CA LYS A 208 10.20 9.25 -10.49
C LYS A 208 9.76 7.90 -11.04
N PRO A 209 9.38 7.84 -12.33
CA PRO A 209 9.15 6.56 -12.98
C PRO A 209 10.44 5.73 -13.03
N PHE A 210 10.29 4.43 -12.81
CA PHE A 210 11.38 3.48 -12.99
C PHE A 210 11.76 3.37 -14.49
N PHE A 211 12.92 2.84 -14.77
CA PHE A 211 13.45 2.70 -16.14
C PHE A 211 12.46 2.00 -17.07
N GLY A 212 12.23 2.61 -18.24
CA GLY A 212 11.33 2.11 -19.26
C GLY A 212 9.84 2.36 -18.99
N ILE A 213 9.46 2.97 -17.87
CA ILE A 213 8.06 3.31 -17.55
C ILE A 213 7.75 4.73 -18.02
N LYS A 214 6.62 4.89 -18.72
CA LYS A 214 6.16 6.18 -19.25
C LYS A 214 4.79 6.53 -18.65
N PRO A 215 4.75 7.13 -17.44
CA PRO A 215 3.50 7.59 -16.86
C PRO A 215 2.98 8.82 -17.60
N VAL A 216 1.67 8.93 -17.67
CA VAL A 216 0.92 10.11 -18.16
C VAL A 216 -0.14 10.49 -17.13
N VAL A 217 -0.37 11.78 -16.99
CA VAL A 217 -1.45 12.32 -16.16
C VAL A 217 -2.57 12.72 -17.10
N LEU A 218 -3.75 12.14 -16.95
CA LEU A 218 -4.91 12.41 -17.81
C LEU A 218 -5.97 13.20 -17.07
N GLU A 219 -6.64 14.09 -17.79
CA GLU A 219 -7.87 14.73 -17.32
C GLU A 219 -8.97 13.66 -17.21
N PRO A 220 -9.63 13.54 -16.04
CA PRO A 220 -10.53 12.43 -15.78
C PRO A 220 -11.74 12.32 -16.72
N ALA A 221 -12.29 13.45 -17.19
CA ALA A 221 -13.51 13.45 -18.01
C ALA A 221 -13.23 13.35 -19.51
N SER A 222 -12.19 14.01 -20.00
CA SER A 222 -11.84 14.03 -21.42
C SER A 222 -10.85 12.95 -21.83
N GLY A 223 -10.04 12.44 -20.88
CA GLY A 223 -8.93 11.54 -21.17
C GLY A 223 -7.74 12.21 -21.88
N GLU A 224 -7.72 13.54 -21.97
CA GLU A 224 -6.62 14.30 -22.55
C GLU A 224 -5.40 14.32 -21.64
N ILE A 225 -4.20 14.30 -22.22
CA ILE A 225 -2.96 14.40 -21.44
C ILE A 225 -2.85 15.81 -20.84
N ILE A 226 -2.63 15.88 -19.54
CA ILE A 226 -2.28 17.13 -18.86
C ILE A 226 -0.76 17.28 -18.88
N GLU A 227 -0.29 18.19 -19.73
CA GLU A 227 1.15 18.43 -19.92
C GLU A 227 1.74 19.31 -18.80
N GLY A 228 3.08 19.24 -18.65
CA GLY A 228 3.83 20.08 -17.71
C GLY A 228 3.83 19.55 -16.28
N ASN A 229 4.32 20.38 -15.35
CA ASN A 229 4.44 20.11 -13.93
C ASN A 229 3.42 20.95 -13.13
N GLY A 230 3.23 20.62 -11.85
CA GLY A 230 2.20 21.27 -11.03
C GLY A 230 0.79 20.85 -11.42
N VAL A 231 0.60 19.62 -11.89
CA VAL A 231 -0.66 19.10 -12.43
C VAL A 231 -1.16 17.89 -11.64
N GLU A 232 -2.46 17.68 -11.69
CA GLU A 232 -3.14 16.57 -11.03
C GLU A 232 -4.17 15.93 -11.97
N GLY A 233 -4.35 14.61 -11.86
CA GLY A 233 -5.30 13.87 -12.69
C GLY A 233 -5.24 12.37 -12.43
N VAL A 234 -5.67 11.61 -13.41
CA VAL A 234 -5.64 10.15 -13.38
C VAL A 234 -4.29 9.66 -13.88
N LEU A 235 -3.70 8.70 -13.16
CA LEU A 235 -2.45 8.07 -13.56
C LEU A 235 -2.70 6.96 -14.55
N CYS A 236 -2.08 7.06 -15.72
CA CYS A 236 -2.03 6.00 -16.72
C CYS A 236 -0.59 5.73 -17.16
N ILE A 237 -0.34 4.56 -17.74
CA ILE A 237 0.97 4.20 -18.30
C ILE A 237 0.85 4.05 -19.82
N ALA A 238 1.71 4.76 -20.55
CA ALA A 238 1.61 4.91 -22.01
C ALA A 238 2.35 3.82 -22.82
N ASN A 239 3.02 2.89 -22.17
CA ASN A 239 3.72 1.78 -22.82
C ASN A 239 3.62 0.52 -21.97
N SER A 240 3.79 -0.64 -22.56
CA SER A 240 3.96 -1.90 -21.83
C SER A 240 5.38 -2.03 -21.26
N TRP A 241 5.51 -2.90 -20.25
CA TRP A 241 6.79 -3.24 -19.59
C TRP A 241 6.86 -4.75 -19.34
N PRO A 242 8.05 -5.32 -19.11
CA PRO A 242 8.19 -6.77 -19.00
C PRO A 242 7.33 -7.41 -17.90
N GLY A 243 7.21 -6.74 -16.74
CA GLY A 243 6.44 -7.23 -15.58
C GLY A 243 4.93 -7.03 -15.66
N GLN A 244 4.40 -6.43 -16.73
CA GLN A 244 2.96 -6.24 -16.90
C GLN A 244 2.22 -7.57 -16.93
N MET A 245 1.10 -7.68 -16.21
CA MET A 245 0.22 -8.84 -16.28
C MET A 245 -0.22 -9.14 -17.71
N ARG A 246 -0.43 -10.42 -18.03
CA ARG A 246 -0.83 -10.83 -19.37
C ARG A 246 -2.34 -10.90 -19.57
N THR A 247 -3.07 -11.24 -18.51
CA THR A 247 -4.53 -11.35 -18.57
C THR A 247 -5.13 -11.54 -17.16
N VAL A 248 -6.45 -11.54 -17.09
CA VAL A 248 -7.22 -12.11 -15.99
C VAL A 248 -7.53 -13.57 -16.34
N TRP A 249 -7.19 -14.49 -15.46
CA TRP A 249 -7.37 -15.92 -15.66
C TRP A 249 -8.83 -16.27 -15.95
N GLY A 250 -9.05 -16.91 -17.12
CA GLY A 250 -10.37 -17.32 -17.56
C GLY A 250 -11.31 -16.18 -18.02
N ASP A 251 -10.84 -14.92 -18.03
CA ASP A 251 -11.68 -13.75 -18.36
C ASP A 251 -10.86 -12.62 -18.99
N HIS A 252 -10.40 -12.82 -20.21
CA HIS A 252 -9.60 -11.83 -20.94
C HIS A 252 -10.38 -10.55 -21.26
N GLU A 253 -11.68 -10.67 -21.53
CA GLU A 253 -12.54 -9.50 -21.78
C GLU A 253 -12.58 -8.56 -20.58
N ARG A 254 -12.64 -9.12 -19.35
CA ARG A 254 -12.54 -8.33 -18.12
C ARG A 254 -11.19 -7.63 -17.97
N PHE A 255 -10.10 -8.25 -18.41
CA PHE A 255 -8.78 -7.62 -18.45
C PHE A 255 -8.79 -6.37 -19.33
N GLU A 256 -9.25 -6.50 -20.59
CA GLU A 256 -9.32 -5.37 -21.53
C GLU A 256 -10.25 -4.27 -20.99
N LYS A 257 -11.43 -4.66 -20.52
CA LYS A 257 -12.41 -3.71 -19.99
C LYS A 257 -11.92 -2.95 -18.77
N THR A 258 -11.22 -3.62 -17.83
CA THR A 258 -10.78 -3.00 -16.58
C THR A 258 -9.63 -2.03 -16.77
N TYR A 259 -8.69 -2.35 -17.68
CA TYR A 259 -7.41 -1.64 -17.74
C TYR A 259 -7.19 -0.82 -19.01
N PHE A 260 -8.02 -0.99 -20.06
CA PHE A 260 -7.80 -0.35 -21.36
C PHE A 260 -9.03 0.29 -21.98
N SER A 261 -10.24 0.13 -21.41
CA SER A 261 -11.45 0.69 -21.99
C SER A 261 -11.68 2.15 -21.68
N ASP A 262 -11.36 2.59 -20.47
CA ASP A 262 -11.67 3.94 -20.01
C ASP A 262 -10.77 5.00 -20.68
N TYR A 263 -9.50 4.64 -20.92
CA TYR A 263 -8.52 5.51 -21.58
C TYR A 263 -7.82 4.74 -22.69
N ALA A 264 -8.35 4.81 -23.90
CA ALA A 264 -7.87 4.03 -25.06
C ALA A 264 -6.38 4.28 -25.34
N GLY A 265 -5.60 3.21 -25.44
CA GLY A 265 -4.16 3.26 -25.70
C GLY A 265 -3.28 3.40 -24.46
N TYR A 266 -3.86 3.47 -23.27
CA TYR A 266 -3.14 3.56 -22.01
C TYR A 266 -3.54 2.44 -21.05
N TYR A 267 -2.59 1.99 -20.25
CA TYR A 267 -2.92 1.15 -19.08
C TYR A 267 -3.47 2.06 -17.96
N PHE A 268 -4.72 1.87 -17.62
CA PHE A 268 -5.40 2.60 -16.54
C PHE A 268 -5.06 1.97 -15.19
N THR A 269 -4.41 2.73 -14.33
CA THR A 269 -3.98 2.24 -13.02
C THR A 269 -5.11 2.21 -11.98
N GLY A 270 -6.14 3.00 -12.18
CA GLY A 270 -7.18 3.24 -11.18
C GLY A 270 -6.75 4.13 -10.02
N ASP A 271 -5.56 4.74 -10.11
CA ASP A 271 -5.03 5.67 -9.12
C ASP A 271 -5.02 7.10 -9.66
N GLY A 272 -5.31 8.06 -8.77
CA GLY A 272 -5.05 9.46 -9.00
C GLY A 272 -3.61 9.81 -8.68
N CYS A 273 -3.06 10.81 -9.34
CA CYS A 273 -1.74 11.32 -9.03
C CYS A 273 -1.63 12.83 -9.23
N ARG A 274 -0.68 13.41 -8.52
CA ARG A 274 -0.19 14.76 -8.72
C ARG A 274 1.27 14.68 -9.17
N ARG A 275 1.63 15.43 -10.20
CA ARG A 275 3.02 15.67 -10.59
C ARG A 275 3.39 17.09 -10.17
N ASP A 276 4.31 17.21 -9.20
CA ASP A 276 4.66 18.50 -8.62
C ASP A 276 5.54 19.37 -9.54
N ALA A 277 5.96 20.55 -9.05
CA ALA A 277 6.76 21.49 -9.83
C ALA A 277 8.12 20.93 -10.28
N ASP A 278 8.70 19.99 -9.54
CA ASP A 278 9.96 19.33 -9.85
C ASP A 278 9.78 18.07 -10.72
N GLY A 279 8.52 17.75 -11.06
CA GLY A 279 8.14 16.60 -11.86
C GLY A 279 8.17 15.28 -11.08
N ASP A 280 8.03 15.34 -9.75
CA ASP A 280 7.91 14.18 -8.90
C ASP A 280 6.44 13.77 -8.75
N TYR A 281 6.19 12.46 -8.71
CA TYR A 281 4.84 11.88 -8.66
C TYR A 281 4.41 11.58 -7.23
N TRP A 282 3.20 11.99 -6.92
CA TRP A 282 2.52 11.76 -5.66
C TRP A 282 1.24 10.99 -5.96
N ILE A 283 1.06 9.85 -5.33
CA ILE A 283 -0.17 9.07 -5.48
C ILE A 283 -1.21 9.63 -4.51
N THR A 284 -2.30 10.15 -5.06
CA THR A 284 -3.35 10.82 -4.29
C THR A 284 -4.46 9.87 -3.82
N GLY A 285 -4.37 8.59 -4.21
CA GLY A 285 -5.30 7.54 -3.81
C GLY A 285 -6.02 6.91 -5.00
N ARG A 286 -6.97 6.01 -4.70
CA ARG A 286 -7.79 5.36 -5.74
C ARG A 286 -8.77 6.36 -6.34
N VAL A 287 -8.99 6.26 -7.66
CA VAL A 287 -9.99 7.10 -8.36
C VAL A 287 -11.41 6.86 -7.83
N ASP A 288 -11.70 5.62 -7.43
CA ASP A 288 -12.96 5.21 -6.80
C ASP A 288 -13.06 5.59 -5.30
N ASP A 289 -11.97 6.00 -4.66
CA ASP A 289 -11.95 6.53 -3.29
C ASP A 289 -11.94 8.07 -3.23
N VAL A 290 -12.07 8.75 -4.38
CA VAL A 290 -12.24 10.20 -4.44
C VAL A 290 -13.64 10.58 -3.94
N ILE A 291 -13.71 11.55 -3.04
CA ILE A 291 -14.95 12.12 -2.54
C ILE A 291 -15.30 13.37 -3.35
N ASN A 292 -16.55 13.51 -3.73
CA ASN A 292 -17.05 14.72 -4.40
C ASN A 292 -17.86 15.57 -3.40
N VAL A 293 -17.18 16.50 -2.75
CA VAL A 293 -17.79 17.41 -1.75
C VAL A 293 -18.17 18.72 -2.42
N SER A 294 -19.46 18.99 -2.55
CA SER A 294 -19.96 20.24 -3.14
C SER A 294 -19.37 20.55 -4.53
N GLY A 295 -19.14 19.52 -5.36
CA GLY A 295 -18.56 19.68 -6.69
C GLY A 295 -17.02 19.67 -6.74
N HIS A 296 -16.35 19.61 -5.60
CA HIS A 296 -14.88 19.50 -5.54
C HIS A 296 -14.46 18.06 -5.34
N ARG A 297 -13.61 17.57 -6.24
CA ARG A 297 -13.00 16.25 -6.10
C ARG A 297 -11.85 16.32 -5.11
N MET A 298 -11.84 15.44 -4.12
CA MET A 298 -10.82 15.39 -3.07
C MET A 298 -10.40 13.95 -2.83
N GLY A 299 -9.10 13.70 -2.76
CA GLY A 299 -8.57 12.40 -2.37
C GLY A 299 -8.80 12.13 -0.87
N THR A 300 -9.26 10.94 -0.52
CA THR A 300 -9.40 10.55 0.89
C THR A 300 -8.06 10.59 1.63
N ALA A 301 -6.97 10.26 0.93
CA ALA A 301 -5.61 10.22 1.49
C ALA A 301 -5.13 11.56 2.06
N GLU A 302 -5.56 12.70 1.49
CA GLU A 302 -5.19 14.02 2.01
C GLU A 302 -5.80 14.26 3.40
N VAL A 303 -7.08 13.93 3.56
CA VAL A 303 -7.78 14.06 4.85
C VAL A 303 -7.22 13.07 5.87
N GLU A 304 -6.93 11.83 5.44
CA GLU A 304 -6.28 10.83 6.28
C GLU A 304 -4.91 11.32 6.78
N SER A 305 -4.09 11.86 5.90
CA SER A 305 -2.77 12.42 6.24
C SER A 305 -2.88 13.57 7.24
N ALA A 306 -3.80 14.50 7.02
CA ALA A 306 -4.02 15.59 7.96
C ALA A 306 -4.46 15.11 9.34
N LEU A 307 -5.34 14.10 9.40
CA LEU A 307 -5.76 13.51 10.69
C LEU A 307 -4.60 12.84 11.41
N VAL A 308 -3.79 12.05 10.71
CA VAL A 308 -2.64 11.32 11.30
C VAL A 308 -1.51 12.27 11.72
N ALA A 309 -1.41 13.45 11.13
CA ALA A 309 -0.48 14.51 11.57
C ALA A 309 -0.82 15.06 12.97
N HIS A 310 -2.02 14.83 13.49
CA HIS A 310 -2.40 15.25 14.83
C HIS A 310 -1.85 14.27 15.89
N ALA A 311 -1.21 14.79 16.92
CA ALA A 311 -0.50 14.02 17.97
C ALA A 311 -1.37 12.97 18.68
N SER A 312 -2.69 13.14 18.69
CA SER A 312 -3.62 12.21 19.32
C SER A 312 -4.10 11.08 18.41
N VAL A 313 -3.75 11.08 17.10
CA VAL A 313 -4.26 10.13 16.12
C VAL A 313 -3.20 9.11 15.74
N ALA A 314 -3.51 7.83 15.93
CA ALA A 314 -2.64 6.73 15.48
C ALA A 314 -2.90 6.34 14.02
N GLU A 315 -4.18 6.23 13.65
CA GLU A 315 -4.60 5.87 12.30
C GLU A 315 -5.91 6.57 11.93
N ALA A 316 -6.09 6.81 10.65
CA ALA A 316 -7.35 7.30 10.11
C ALA A 316 -7.69 6.63 8.77
N ALA A 317 -8.98 6.43 8.54
CA ALA A 317 -9.49 6.06 7.23
C ALA A 317 -10.70 6.95 6.91
N VAL A 318 -10.73 7.43 5.67
CA VAL A 318 -11.74 8.39 5.22
C VAL A 318 -12.53 7.80 4.05
N VAL A 319 -13.85 7.97 4.08
CA VAL A 319 -14.75 7.59 2.99
C VAL A 319 -15.79 8.67 2.75
N GLY A 320 -16.29 8.73 1.53
CA GLY A 320 -17.49 9.50 1.23
C GLY A 320 -18.74 8.77 1.71
N TYR A 321 -19.75 9.54 2.14
CA TYR A 321 -21.08 9.02 2.43
C TYR A 321 -22.14 9.96 1.82
N PRO A 322 -23.38 9.48 1.52
CA PRO A 322 -24.43 10.32 0.98
C PRO A 322 -24.80 11.47 1.92
N HIS A 323 -24.77 12.69 1.43
CA HIS A 323 -25.08 13.91 2.19
C HIS A 323 -26.08 14.78 1.43
N ASP A 324 -27.21 15.12 2.05
CA ASP A 324 -28.35 15.77 1.40
C ASP A 324 -28.02 17.12 0.74
N ILE A 325 -27.04 17.87 1.27
CA ILE A 325 -26.69 19.20 0.76
C ILE A 325 -25.44 19.16 -0.12
N LYS A 326 -24.43 18.36 0.25
CA LYS A 326 -23.10 18.37 -0.39
C LYS A 326 -22.97 17.32 -1.51
N GLY A 327 -23.98 16.47 -1.70
CA GLY A 327 -23.91 15.26 -2.52
C GLY A 327 -23.16 14.15 -1.78
N GLN A 328 -21.88 14.36 -1.46
CA GLN A 328 -21.12 13.52 -0.55
C GLN A 328 -20.59 14.34 0.63
N GLY A 329 -20.63 13.75 1.81
CA GLY A 329 -19.97 14.22 3.02
C GLY A 329 -18.72 13.40 3.33
N ILE A 330 -17.89 13.90 4.22
CA ILE A 330 -16.63 13.30 4.64
C ILE A 330 -16.87 12.55 5.96
N TYR A 331 -16.71 11.23 5.91
CA TYR A 331 -16.79 10.36 7.09
C TYR A 331 -15.39 9.83 7.43
N CYS A 332 -14.92 10.15 8.63
CA CYS A 332 -13.61 9.73 9.12
C CYS A 332 -13.76 8.68 10.23
N TYR A 333 -13.04 7.59 10.10
CA TYR A 333 -12.81 6.60 11.14
C TYR A 333 -11.44 6.85 11.74
N VAL A 334 -11.37 7.08 13.05
CA VAL A 334 -10.13 7.51 13.71
C VAL A 334 -9.81 6.59 14.88
N THR A 335 -8.61 6.00 14.84
CA THR A 335 -8.01 5.28 15.95
C THR A 335 -7.06 6.22 16.69
N LEU A 336 -7.24 6.35 17.99
CA LEU A 336 -6.44 7.23 18.82
C LEU A 336 -5.11 6.58 19.27
N MET A 337 -4.13 7.42 19.57
CA MET A 337 -2.90 7.00 20.23
C MET A 337 -3.21 6.41 21.61
N ASN A 338 -2.38 5.47 22.05
CA ASN A 338 -2.52 4.84 23.36
C ASN A 338 -2.56 5.89 24.48
N GLY A 339 -3.56 5.78 25.36
CA GLY A 339 -3.75 6.71 26.47
C GLY A 339 -4.53 7.98 26.14
N GLN A 340 -4.99 8.14 24.90
CA GLN A 340 -5.91 9.23 24.52
C GLN A 340 -7.36 8.80 24.73
N GLU A 341 -8.19 9.73 25.20
CA GLU A 341 -9.61 9.48 25.43
C GLU A 341 -10.48 9.99 24.29
N PRO A 342 -11.52 9.23 23.87
CA PRO A 342 -12.40 9.59 22.75
C PRO A 342 -13.45 10.63 23.16
N THR A 343 -13.05 11.91 23.31
CA THR A 343 -13.92 12.99 23.76
C THR A 343 -14.54 13.79 22.62
N GLU A 344 -15.64 14.51 22.91
CA GLU A 344 -16.26 15.44 21.95
C GLU A 344 -15.40 16.68 21.68
N GLU A 345 -14.61 17.10 22.67
CA GLU A 345 -13.65 18.19 22.55
C GLU A 345 -12.57 17.83 21.52
N LEU A 346 -11.97 16.65 21.63
CA LEU A 346 -10.98 16.16 20.67
C LEU A 346 -11.58 15.99 19.26
N ARG A 347 -12.86 15.58 19.15
CA ARG A 347 -13.55 15.49 17.84
C ARG A 347 -13.68 16.86 17.16
N LYS A 348 -13.98 17.90 17.93
CA LYS A 348 -14.04 19.29 17.43
C LYS A 348 -12.66 19.81 17.06
N GLU A 349 -11.65 19.51 17.87
CA GLU A 349 -10.25 19.84 17.63
C GLU A 349 -9.77 19.21 16.30
N LEU A 350 -9.96 17.93 16.09
CA LEU A 350 -9.59 17.24 14.86
C LEU A 350 -10.30 17.81 13.63
N ARG A 351 -11.59 18.17 13.75
CA ARG A 351 -12.32 18.83 12.65
C ARG A 351 -11.70 20.19 12.32
N THR A 352 -11.36 20.97 13.32
CA THR A 352 -10.71 22.27 13.16
C THR A 352 -9.31 22.12 12.57
N TRP A 353 -8.58 21.12 13.05
CA TRP A 353 -7.24 20.77 12.59
C TRP A 353 -7.24 20.48 11.07
N VAL A 354 -8.06 19.54 10.60
CA VAL A 354 -8.17 19.22 9.16
C VAL A 354 -8.57 20.45 8.34
N ARG A 355 -9.49 21.27 8.86
CA ARG A 355 -9.90 22.51 8.21
C ARG A 355 -8.75 23.51 8.08
N THR A 356 -7.85 23.55 9.04
CA THR A 356 -6.67 24.44 9.03
C THR A 356 -5.61 23.94 8.08
N GLU A 357 -5.33 22.63 8.10
CA GLU A 357 -4.29 21.99 7.28
C GLU A 357 -4.61 21.96 5.79
N ILE A 358 -5.86 21.68 5.42
CA ILE A 358 -6.26 21.51 4.01
C ILE A 358 -7.17 22.65 3.54
N GLY A 359 -8.17 22.99 4.34
CA GLY A 359 -9.15 24.01 3.98
C GLY A 359 -10.60 23.66 4.39
N PRO A 360 -11.53 24.62 4.26
CA PRO A 360 -12.91 24.44 4.73
C PRO A 360 -13.68 23.30 4.06
N ILE A 361 -13.36 23.00 2.80
CA ILE A 361 -14.03 21.92 2.02
C ILE A 361 -13.69 20.55 2.57
N ALA A 362 -12.47 20.36 3.08
CA ALA A 362 -11.98 19.12 3.63
C ALA A 362 -12.45 18.83 5.06
N SER A 363 -13.21 19.74 5.66
CA SER A 363 -13.66 19.62 7.04
C SER A 363 -14.54 18.36 7.21
N PRO A 364 -14.15 17.39 8.07
CA PRO A 364 -14.94 16.20 8.32
C PRO A 364 -16.36 16.50 8.80
N ASP A 365 -17.36 15.87 8.19
CA ASP A 365 -18.74 15.94 8.65
C ASP A 365 -18.96 15.04 9.87
N LEU A 366 -18.44 13.82 9.78
CA LEU A 366 -18.53 12.81 10.83
C LEU A 366 -17.14 12.28 11.16
N ILE A 367 -16.84 12.17 12.45
CA ILE A 367 -15.63 11.51 12.96
C ILE A 367 -16.10 10.44 13.95
N GLN A 368 -15.91 9.19 13.58
CA GLN A 368 -16.20 8.03 14.42
C GLN A 368 -14.90 7.54 15.07
N TRP A 369 -14.93 7.34 16.37
CA TRP A 369 -13.86 6.64 17.06
C TRP A 369 -13.90 5.16 16.70
N ALA A 370 -12.76 4.62 16.34
CA ALA A 370 -12.58 3.25 15.94
C ALA A 370 -11.52 2.59 16.83
N PRO A 371 -11.80 1.45 17.47
CA PRO A 371 -10.78 0.72 18.23
C PRO A 371 -9.69 0.16 17.32
N GLY A 372 -10.00 -0.01 16.06
CA GLY A 372 -9.13 -0.39 14.95
C GLY A 372 -9.84 -0.21 13.62
N LEU A 373 -9.09 -0.30 12.53
CA LEU A 373 -9.62 -0.26 11.17
C LEU A 373 -9.75 -1.68 10.59
N PRO A 374 -10.77 -1.98 9.76
CA PRO A 374 -10.89 -3.27 9.11
C PRO A 374 -9.75 -3.43 8.10
N LYS A 375 -8.84 -4.33 8.39
CA LYS A 375 -7.63 -4.58 7.59
C LYS A 375 -7.61 -6.01 7.09
N THR A 376 -7.01 -6.21 5.94
CA THR A 376 -6.58 -7.53 5.50
C THR A 376 -5.44 -8.03 6.42
N ARG A 377 -5.15 -9.34 6.36
CA ARG A 377 -4.00 -9.91 7.09
C ARG A 377 -2.66 -9.26 6.72
N SER A 378 -2.57 -8.64 5.53
CA SER A 378 -1.40 -7.86 5.10
C SER A 378 -1.37 -6.41 5.61
N GLY A 379 -2.36 -5.99 6.42
CA GLY A 379 -2.46 -4.64 6.96
C GLY A 379 -3.17 -3.61 6.08
N LYS A 380 -3.61 -3.98 4.86
CA LYS A 380 -4.32 -3.06 3.96
C LYS A 380 -5.72 -2.77 4.49
N ILE A 381 -6.07 -1.49 4.62
CA ILE A 381 -7.40 -1.03 5.05
C ILE A 381 -8.44 -1.40 3.98
N MET A 382 -9.51 -2.03 4.41
CA MET A 382 -10.63 -2.44 3.56
C MET A 382 -11.68 -1.31 3.48
N ARG A 383 -11.36 -0.22 2.78
CA ARG A 383 -12.23 0.97 2.66
C ARG A 383 -13.62 0.66 2.13
N ARG A 384 -13.76 -0.39 1.33
CA ARG A 384 -15.06 -0.87 0.84
C ARG A 384 -16.01 -1.18 2.01
N ILE A 385 -15.53 -1.82 3.07
CA ILE A 385 -16.33 -2.13 4.27
C ILE A 385 -16.71 -0.83 4.99
N LEU A 386 -15.76 0.07 5.19
CA LEU A 386 -15.98 1.37 5.83
C LEU A 386 -17.02 2.21 5.08
N ARG A 387 -16.94 2.22 3.74
CA ARG A 387 -17.90 2.93 2.89
C ARG A 387 -19.31 2.34 3.04
N LYS A 388 -19.46 1.02 3.01
CA LYS A 388 -20.74 0.36 3.21
C LYS A 388 -21.35 0.67 4.58
N ILE A 389 -20.55 0.73 5.63
CA ILE A 389 -21.00 1.14 6.97
C ILE A 389 -21.46 2.62 6.95
N ALA A 390 -20.67 3.52 6.34
CA ALA A 390 -20.99 4.93 6.21
C ALA A 390 -22.27 5.18 5.35
N GLU A 391 -22.56 4.31 4.40
CA GLU A 391 -23.77 4.32 3.56
C GLU A 391 -25.00 3.68 4.25
N ASN A 392 -24.84 3.10 5.45
CA ASN A 392 -25.85 2.25 6.12
C ASN A 392 -26.25 1.00 5.33
N ASP A 393 -25.40 0.50 4.43
CA ASP A 393 -25.59 -0.70 3.61
C ASP A 393 -24.69 -1.87 4.08
N PHE A 394 -24.79 -2.23 5.34
CA PHE A 394 -23.96 -3.27 5.96
C PHE A 394 -24.53 -4.69 5.83
N GLY A 395 -25.67 -4.86 5.19
CA GLY A 395 -26.21 -6.17 4.82
C GLY A 395 -25.44 -6.86 3.68
N ALA A 396 -24.61 -6.12 2.91
CA ALA A 396 -23.87 -6.58 1.75
C ALA A 396 -22.39 -6.16 1.79
N LEU A 397 -21.69 -6.50 2.88
CA LEU A 397 -20.27 -6.15 3.05
C LEU A 397 -19.31 -6.85 2.07
N GLY A 398 -19.79 -7.85 1.33
CA GLY A 398 -19.00 -8.67 0.41
C GLY A 398 -18.05 -9.62 1.15
N ASP A 399 -16.99 -10.06 0.48
CA ASP A 399 -16.02 -11.00 1.07
C ASP A 399 -15.26 -10.37 2.23
N THR A 400 -15.43 -10.94 3.43
CA THR A 400 -14.76 -10.55 4.68
C THR A 400 -13.75 -11.61 5.16
N SER A 401 -13.55 -12.69 4.38
CA SER A 401 -12.68 -13.82 4.77
C SER A 401 -11.21 -13.46 4.94
N THR A 402 -10.78 -12.34 4.34
CA THR A 402 -9.42 -11.84 4.40
C THR A 402 -9.16 -10.87 5.56
N LEU A 403 -10.19 -10.57 6.38
CA LEU A 403 -10.03 -9.70 7.55
C LEU A 403 -9.10 -10.33 8.58
N ALA A 404 -8.20 -9.52 9.10
CA ALA A 404 -7.32 -9.90 10.20
C ALA A 404 -8.10 -10.06 11.51
N ASP A 405 -9.03 -9.15 11.77
CA ASP A 405 -9.93 -9.17 12.93
C ASP A 405 -11.37 -8.79 12.49
N PRO A 406 -12.28 -9.76 12.37
CA PRO A 406 -13.68 -9.49 12.03
C PRO A 406 -14.47 -8.71 13.09
N SER A 407 -14.08 -8.75 14.38
CA SER A 407 -14.81 -8.09 15.48
C SER A 407 -14.81 -6.56 15.35
N VAL A 408 -13.78 -5.99 14.70
CA VAL A 408 -13.69 -4.56 14.41
C VAL A 408 -14.89 -4.08 13.58
N VAL A 409 -15.38 -4.90 12.66
CA VAL A 409 -16.50 -4.52 11.78
C VAL A 409 -17.81 -4.41 12.57
N GLU A 410 -18.04 -5.30 13.52
CA GLU A 410 -19.23 -5.27 14.38
C GLU A 410 -19.25 -4.00 15.24
N ASP A 411 -18.13 -3.66 15.85
CA ASP A 411 -17.97 -2.41 16.62
C ASP A 411 -18.25 -1.17 15.76
N LEU A 412 -17.66 -1.10 14.57
CA LEU A 412 -17.87 0.02 13.65
C LEU A 412 -19.32 0.18 13.21
N ILE A 413 -20.04 -0.93 13.00
CA ILE A 413 -21.47 -0.90 12.68
C ILE A 413 -22.28 -0.41 13.89
N GLU A 414 -21.99 -0.92 15.09
CA GLU A 414 -22.70 -0.55 16.30
C GLU A 414 -22.49 0.93 16.66
N ASN A 415 -21.29 1.43 16.51
CA ASN A 415 -20.90 2.80 16.93
C ASN A 415 -20.98 3.84 15.79
N ARG A 416 -21.58 3.51 14.63
CA ARG A 416 -21.67 4.44 13.51
C ARG A 416 -22.39 5.73 13.85
N MET A 417 -21.86 6.84 13.31
CA MET A 417 -22.33 8.20 13.66
C MET A 417 -23.59 8.64 12.88
N ASN A 418 -23.92 7.96 11.79
CA ASN A 418 -25.06 8.29 10.91
C ASN A 418 -26.24 7.33 11.11
N LYS A 419 -26.48 6.87 12.35
CA LYS A 419 -27.70 6.13 12.70
C LYS A 419 -28.92 6.99 12.38
N LYS A 420 -29.83 6.46 11.56
CA LYS A 420 -31.15 7.06 11.34
C LYS A 420 -32.09 6.66 12.44
#